data_879752e3563d9841697a50e1a2aa66b3
#
_entry.id   879752e3563d9841697a50e1a2aa66b3
#
_cell.length_a   1.000
_cell.length_b   1.000
_cell.length_c   1.000
_cell.angle_alpha   90.00
_cell.angle_beta   90.00
_cell.angle_gamma   90.00
#
_symmetry.space_group_name_H-M   'P 1'
#
loop_
_entity.id
_entity.type
_entity.pdbx_description
1 polymer ?
#
loop_
_entity_poly.entity_id
_entity_poly.type
_entity_poly.pdbx_seq_one_letter_code
_entity_poly.pdbx_strand_id
1 'polypeptide(L)'
;LEEIGDAAFRESGLTSITIPGNVKRLGGAFIYCKNLEKVSIAPGVETIGADAFLECSKLTEATLASTVTTIESSAFCGCKALQTINGGALIQSIGEHAFTSCENIEEINISPNLTEISDYAFDGCKKLKRVSPSAEQKGVSLPHVKYIGERAFNVCKVIPSFSLGDSLETVGDYAFASTSVTSMYFPDTVKQIGINPMWMNYAILSVHLPKSLTEIPQGMFAQAARIQTLTIPQGVRSIGTQAFHGNVALAALKLPDGLERIGANAFGNAVLLLEIPASVTEIADDAFSEAVVEFYTPSGSAAHQYALAHQIPVHLDESIPAEYLGTADQLAAKIVAQVITDDMTDYQKAEALVDWMLSETKLSDMLPHTYSGKMVLTLRKGTRWGWAFAYKALLNAANVTNGIYFNAKGIIEGVGIGDQSSVFVSYFDGDAVNMIQIDGQWYFTHPAFVEHFGKARYFMLNRETYRLSFGDDPKVEDCDDYNQTFLYQAYSKDIEAEVVAQASASFTEGKKLVYAEVQPIEELMDASYAYVLDFA
;
A
#
# COMPACT_ATOMS: atom_id res chain seq x y z
N LEU A 1 28.16 6.48 44.07
CA LEU A 1 26.84 6.85 43.50
C LEU A 1 26.36 5.67 42.72
N GLU A 2 25.31 4.99 43.16
CA GLU A 2 24.76 3.80 42.48
C GLU A 2 23.55 4.12 41.61
N GLU A 3 22.92 5.25 41.84
CA GLU A 3 21.76 5.72 41.09
C GLU A 3 21.83 7.23 40.88
N ILE A 4 21.36 7.70 39.72
CA ILE A 4 21.01 9.09 39.45
C ILE A 4 19.49 9.15 39.42
N GLY A 5 18.92 9.82 40.45
CA GLY A 5 17.46 9.85 40.64
C GLY A 5 16.73 10.77 39.66
N ASP A 6 15.40 10.74 39.77
CA ASP A 6 14.51 11.50 38.91
C ASP A 6 14.75 13.01 39.00
N ALA A 7 14.66 13.68 37.87
CA ALA A 7 14.80 15.13 37.70
C ALA A 7 16.15 15.72 38.15
N ALA A 8 17.18 14.89 38.42
CA ALA A 8 18.47 15.40 38.95
C ALA A 8 19.12 16.48 38.05
N PHE A 9 18.91 16.40 36.73
CA PHE A 9 19.40 17.34 35.72
C PHE A 9 18.29 17.87 34.83
N ARG A 10 17.05 17.80 35.29
CA ARG A 10 15.89 18.26 34.50
C ARG A 10 16.11 19.68 33.97
N GLU A 11 15.81 19.87 32.67
CA GLU A 11 15.92 21.15 31.98
C GLU A 11 17.33 21.77 32.02
N SER A 12 18.37 20.97 32.28
CA SER A 12 19.75 21.48 32.33
C SER A 12 20.24 21.93 30.95
N GLY A 13 21.21 22.86 30.96
CA GLY A 13 21.85 23.34 29.73
C GLY A 13 22.97 22.44 29.21
N LEU A 14 23.10 21.20 29.70
CA LEU A 14 24.12 20.25 29.27
C LEU A 14 23.98 19.95 27.77
N THR A 15 25.13 19.93 27.07
CA THR A 15 25.21 19.52 25.65
C THR A 15 25.68 18.08 25.49
N SER A 16 26.43 17.54 26.47
CA SER A 16 26.84 16.16 26.50
C SER A 16 27.03 15.66 27.95
N ILE A 17 26.90 14.35 28.14
CA ILE A 17 27.12 13.70 29.42
C ILE A 17 27.66 12.30 29.26
N THR A 18 28.55 11.89 30.16
CA THR A 18 28.96 10.50 30.34
C THR A 18 28.46 9.99 31.69
N ILE A 19 27.65 8.96 31.71
CA ILE A 19 27.17 8.28 32.90
C ILE A 19 28.21 7.24 33.31
N PRO A 20 28.82 7.35 34.50
CA PRO A 20 29.91 6.44 34.92
C PRO A 20 29.36 5.08 35.32
N GLY A 21 30.21 4.05 35.19
CA GLY A 21 29.82 2.64 35.37
C GLY A 21 29.53 2.20 36.81
N ASN A 22 29.77 3.05 37.81
CA ASN A 22 29.31 2.81 39.18
C ASN A 22 27.84 3.15 39.40
N VAL A 23 27.21 3.84 38.44
CA VAL A 23 25.74 4.05 38.40
C VAL A 23 25.11 2.78 37.80
N LYS A 24 24.28 2.11 38.58
CA LYS A 24 23.57 0.89 38.14
C LYS A 24 22.26 1.24 37.43
N ARG A 25 21.56 2.25 37.91
CA ARG A 25 20.29 2.70 37.40
C ARG A 25 20.31 4.21 37.16
N LEU A 26 19.85 4.60 35.99
CA LEU A 26 19.58 5.97 35.62
C LEU A 26 18.05 6.20 35.66
N GLY A 27 17.55 7.00 36.62
CA GLY A 27 16.17 7.40 36.70
C GLY A 27 15.81 8.45 35.65
N GLY A 28 14.67 9.14 35.79
CA GLY A 28 14.20 10.23 34.92
C GLY A 28 15.05 11.50 35.06
N ALA A 29 16.38 11.37 34.96
CA ALA A 29 17.32 12.40 35.38
C ALA A 29 17.44 13.57 34.41
N PHE A 30 17.28 13.37 33.09
CA PHE A 30 17.56 14.39 32.08
C PHE A 30 16.28 14.83 31.32
N ILE A 31 15.14 14.77 31.96
CA ILE A 31 13.85 15.23 31.39
C ILE A 31 13.98 16.64 30.84
N TYR A 32 13.56 16.88 29.59
CA TYR A 32 13.58 18.18 28.90
C TYR A 32 14.96 18.86 28.77
N CYS A 33 16.05 18.09 28.79
CA CYS A 33 17.38 18.64 28.51
C CYS A 33 17.50 18.94 27.00
N LYS A 34 16.84 20.01 26.55
CA LYS A 34 16.67 20.36 25.11
C LYS A 34 17.98 20.70 24.38
N ASN A 35 19.10 20.91 25.11
CA ASN A 35 20.41 21.16 24.52
C ASN A 35 21.32 19.92 24.51
N LEU A 36 20.90 18.81 25.11
CA LEU A 36 21.69 17.59 25.16
C LEU A 36 21.78 16.97 23.77
N GLU A 37 22.99 16.86 23.24
CA GLU A 37 23.27 16.34 21.89
C GLU A 37 23.81 14.92 21.92
N LYS A 38 24.58 14.57 22.96
CA LYS A 38 25.23 13.26 23.09
C LYS A 38 25.18 12.73 24.51
N VAL A 39 24.91 11.43 24.63
CA VAL A 39 25.03 10.68 25.88
C VAL A 39 25.90 9.45 25.68
N SER A 40 26.77 9.18 26.66
CA SER A 40 27.57 7.95 26.73
C SER A 40 27.29 7.25 28.05
N ILE A 41 26.88 5.99 27.97
CA ILE A 41 26.58 5.13 29.13
C ILE A 41 27.73 4.14 29.29
N ALA A 42 28.48 4.25 30.40
CA ALA A 42 29.63 3.39 30.66
C ALA A 42 29.23 1.97 31.11
N PRO A 43 30.12 0.96 30.93
CA PRO A 43 29.87 -0.39 31.42
C PRO A 43 29.61 -0.42 32.93
N GLY A 44 28.56 -1.11 33.34
CA GLY A 44 28.10 -1.18 34.73
C GLY A 44 26.68 -0.62 34.94
N VAL A 45 26.21 0.28 34.05
CA VAL A 45 24.81 0.68 34.01
C VAL A 45 24.01 -0.48 33.42
N GLU A 46 22.91 -0.87 34.07
CA GLU A 46 22.06 -2.00 33.67
C GLU A 46 20.70 -1.53 33.16
N THR A 47 20.20 -0.40 33.68
CA THR A 47 18.86 0.12 33.39
C THR A 47 18.91 1.61 33.03
N ILE A 48 18.32 1.94 31.89
CA ILE A 48 17.90 3.29 31.54
C ILE A 48 16.46 3.41 32.03
N GLY A 49 16.25 4.18 33.09
CA GLY A 49 14.97 4.25 33.77
C GLY A 49 13.92 5.07 33.03
N ALA A 50 12.73 5.06 33.58
CA ALA A 50 11.61 5.77 32.99
C ALA A 50 11.92 7.27 32.83
N ASP A 51 11.51 7.84 31.71
CA ASP A 51 11.68 9.26 31.36
C ASP A 51 13.15 9.74 31.33
N ALA A 52 14.16 8.85 31.34
CA ALA A 52 15.57 9.22 31.54
C ALA A 52 16.01 10.37 30.62
N PHE A 53 15.59 10.37 29.36
CA PHE A 53 15.91 11.38 28.34
C PHE A 53 14.63 11.92 27.67
N LEU A 54 13.51 11.92 28.39
CA LEU A 54 12.22 12.40 27.85
C LEU A 54 12.38 13.82 27.29
N GLU A 55 11.97 14.00 26.01
CA GLU A 55 12.00 15.29 25.29
C GLU A 55 13.39 15.95 25.18
N CYS A 56 14.46 15.15 25.17
CA CYS A 56 15.81 15.61 24.80
C CYS A 56 15.86 15.81 23.27
N SER A 57 15.18 16.82 22.76
CA SER A 57 14.86 16.98 21.33
C SER A 57 16.08 17.20 20.41
N LYS A 58 17.25 17.60 20.95
CA LYS A 58 18.52 17.72 20.21
C LYS A 58 19.44 16.51 20.35
N LEU A 59 19.07 15.49 21.14
CA LEU A 59 19.88 14.28 21.31
C LEU A 59 20.01 13.56 19.99
N THR A 60 21.22 13.51 19.42
CA THR A 60 21.51 12.87 18.12
C THR A 60 22.11 11.48 18.28
N GLU A 61 22.82 11.23 19.36
CA GLU A 61 23.57 10.00 19.58
C GLU A 61 23.50 9.54 21.04
N ALA A 62 23.16 8.27 21.24
CA ALA A 62 23.27 7.60 22.52
C ALA A 62 24.15 6.35 22.37
N THR A 63 25.26 6.31 23.14
CA THR A 63 26.13 5.12 23.21
C THR A 63 25.80 4.35 24.48
N LEU A 64 25.25 3.14 24.33
CA LEU A 64 24.89 2.24 25.42
C LEU A 64 25.96 1.17 25.64
N ALA A 65 26.37 0.97 26.87
CA ALA A 65 27.23 -0.15 27.22
C ALA A 65 26.52 -1.49 27.01
N SER A 66 27.29 -2.56 26.81
CA SER A 66 26.78 -3.92 26.70
C SER A 66 26.12 -4.49 27.96
N THR A 67 26.24 -3.76 29.08
CA THR A 67 25.57 -4.08 30.34
C THR A 67 24.13 -3.58 30.42
N VAL A 68 23.73 -2.67 29.53
CA VAL A 68 22.34 -2.16 29.50
C VAL A 68 21.43 -3.26 28.94
N THR A 69 20.54 -3.76 29.77
CA THR A 69 19.57 -4.81 29.44
C THR A 69 18.13 -4.29 29.39
N THR A 70 17.86 -3.14 30.02
CA THR A 70 16.51 -2.61 30.18
C THR A 70 16.46 -1.13 29.80
N ILE A 71 15.50 -0.80 28.95
CA ILE A 71 15.06 0.57 28.64
C ILE A 71 13.62 0.67 29.12
N GLU A 72 13.38 1.47 30.15
CA GLU A 72 12.08 1.62 30.79
C GLU A 72 11.16 2.58 29.99
N SER A 73 9.94 2.78 30.48
CA SER A 73 8.90 3.58 29.85
C SER A 73 9.37 5.01 29.53
N SER A 74 9.04 5.49 28.33
CA SER A 74 9.33 6.86 27.84
C SER A 74 10.81 7.26 27.88
N ALA A 75 11.75 6.33 28.06
CA ALA A 75 13.16 6.65 28.32
C ALA A 75 13.80 7.58 27.27
N PHE A 76 13.42 7.47 25.99
CA PHE A 76 13.85 8.34 24.89
C PHE A 76 12.67 9.00 24.17
N CYS A 77 11.48 9.03 24.78
CA CYS A 77 10.30 9.62 24.16
C CYS A 77 10.55 11.09 23.78
N GLY A 78 10.21 11.47 22.53
CA GLY A 78 10.40 12.82 22.02
C GLY A 78 11.85 13.21 21.70
N CYS A 79 12.79 12.27 21.68
CA CYS A 79 14.16 12.50 21.22
C CYS A 79 14.18 12.59 19.67
N LYS A 80 13.57 13.64 19.11
CA LYS A 80 13.30 13.77 17.66
C LYS A 80 14.55 13.73 16.80
N ALA A 81 15.69 14.26 17.30
CA ALA A 81 16.95 14.27 16.55
C ALA A 81 17.75 12.97 16.67
N LEU A 82 17.36 12.02 17.53
CA LEU A 82 18.10 10.78 17.77
C LEU A 82 18.19 9.94 16.49
N GLN A 83 19.42 9.73 16.01
CA GLN A 83 19.70 8.98 14.78
C GLN A 83 20.23 7.59 15.09
N THR A 84 21.11 7.49 16.09
CA THR A 84 21.82 6.25 16.40
C THR A 84 21.79 5.94 17.89
N ILE A 85 21.52 4.66 18.17
CA ILE A 85 21.84 4.03 19.45
C ILE A 85 22.95 3.01 19.20
N ASN A 86 24.15 3.38 19.66
CA ASN A 86 25.29 2.49 19.54
C ASN A 86 25.32 1.51 20.73
N GLY A 87 25.51 0.25 20.49
CA GLY A 87 25.49 -0.80 21.52
C GLY A 87 24.08 -1.35 21.76
N GLY A 88 23.84 -1.83 22.96
CA GLY A 88 22.52 -2.37 23.35
C GLY A 88 22.17 -3.75 22.80
N ALA A 89 23.15 -4.52 22.30
CA ALA A 89 22.92 -5.88 21.79
C ALA A 89 22.33 -6.88 22.82
N LEU A 90 22.28 -6.49 24.09
CA LEU A 90 21.69 -7.27 25.17
C LEU A 90 20.34 -6.72 25.67
N ILE A 91 19.75 -5.70 25.02
CA ILE A 91 18.47 -5.14 25.45
C ILE A 91 17.42 -6.26 25.40
N GLN A 92 16.90 -6.60 26.59
CA GLN A 92 15.91 -7.66 26.80
C GLN A 92 14.54 -7.13 27.11
N SER A 93 14.42 -5.82 27.44
CA SER A 93 13.17 -5.15 27.74
C SER A 93 13.17 -3.75 27.16
N ILE A 94 12.10 -3.41 26.45
CA ILE A 94 11.80 -2.08 25.92
C ILE A 94 10.41 -1.70 26.43
N GLY A 95 10.36 -0.68 27.25
CA GLY A 95 9.14 -0.25 27.92
C GLY A 95 8.19 0.51 27.00
N GLU A 96 7.02 0.77 27.56
CA GLU A 96 5.96 1.55 26.90
C GLU A 96 6.48 2.96 26.52
N HIS A 97 6.16 3.44 25.31
CA HIS A 97 6.62 4.71 24.77
C HIS A 97 8.14 4.91 24.70
N ALA A 98 8.96 3.89 24.91
CA ALA A 98 10.42 4.04 25.08
C ALA A 98 11.09 4.90 23.99
N PHE A 99 10.65 4.81 22.74
CA PHE A 99 11.15 5.57 21.59
C PHE A 99 10.05 6.32 20.83
N THR A 100 8.91 6.56 21.46
CA THR A 100 7.83 7.33 20.82
C THR A 100 8.36 8.66 20.27
N SER A 101 8.05 8.98 19.01
CA SER A 101 8.46 10.20 18.32
C SER A 101 9.97 10.41 18.19
N CYS A 102 10.77 9.33 18.20
CA CYS A 102 12.16 9.37 17.77
C CYS A 102 12.21 9.37 16.24
N GLU A 103 11.82 10.49 15.63
CA GLU A 103 11.51 10.58 14.19
C GLU A 103 12.69 10.22 13.28
N ASN A 104 13.95 10.43 13.75
CA ASN A 104 15.16 10.26 12.97
C ASN A 104 15.93 8.97 13.27
N ILE A 105 15.48 8.15 14.21
CA ILE A 105 16.17 6.89 14.55
C ILE A 105 16.06 5.92 13.36
N GLU A 106 17.21 5.34 13.00
CA GLU A 106 17.26 4.43 11.85
C GLU A 106 17.36 2.97 12.25
N GLU A 107 18.11 2.66 13.30
CA GLU A 107 18.38 1.28 13.68
C GLU A 107 18.46 1.10 15.19
N ILE A 108 17.96 -0.05 15.66
CA ILE A 108 18.08 -0.48 17.06
C ILE A 108 18.53 -1.96 17.08
N ASN A 109 19.56 -2.22 17.85
CA ASN A 109 20.00 -3.59 18.16
C ASN A 109 19.28 -4.08 19.42
N ILE A 110 18.72 -5.27 19.36
CA ILE A 110 18.00 -5.91 20.47
C ILE A 110 18.64 -7.27 20.82
N SER A 111 18.36 -7.78 22.00
CA SER A 111 18.69 -9.17 22.36
C SER A 111 17.86 -10.14 21.52
N PRO A 112 18.45 -11.26 21.07
CA PRO A 112 17.64 -12.35 20.49
C PRO A 112 16.60 -12.90 21.49
N ASN A 113 16.78 -12.69 22.79
CA ASN A 113 15.87 -13.15 23.85
C ASN A 113 14.78 -12.14 24.22
N LEU A 114 14.62 -11.05 23.46
CA LEU A 114 13.52 -10.10 23.66
C LEU A 114 12.19 -10.84 23.46
N THR A 115 11.32 -10.77 24.45
CA THR A 115 10.02 -11.48 24.45
C THR A 115 8.82 -10.60 24.22
N GLU A 116 9.00 -9.28 24.28
CA GLU A 116 7.92 -8.31 24.18
C GLU A 116 8.39 -7.01 23.53
N ILE A 117 7.57 -6.44 22.68
CA ILE A 117 7.59 -5.05 22.26
C ILE A 117 6.38 -4.38 22.90
N SER A 118 6.61 -3.50 23.86
CA SER A 118 5.54 -2.86 24.63
C SER A 118 4.73 -1.86 23.79
N ASP A 119 3.64 -1.38 24.35
CA ASP A 119 2.74 -0.42 23.70
C ASP A 119 3.50 0.85 23.34
N TYR A 120 3.24 1.39 22.14
CA TYR A 120 3.84 2.62 21.60
C TYR A 120 5.38 2.63 21.53
N ALA A 121 6.05 1.51 21.72
CA ALA A 121 7.51 1.46 21.87
C ALA A 121 8.27 2.22 20.78
N PHE A 122 7.83 2.14 19.53
CA PHE A 122 8.41 2.82 18.35
C PHE A 122 7.40 3.69 17.60
N ASP A 123 6.33 4.14 18.26
CA ASP A 123 5.31 4.97 17.63
C ASP A 123 5.93 6.26 17.07
N GLY A 124 5.72 6.54 15.78
CA GLY A 124 6.24 7.74 15.12
C GLY A 124 7.73 7.73 14.81
N CYS A 125 8.40 6.57 14.85
CA CYS A 125 9.79 6.41 14.40
C CYS A 125 9.87 6.37 12.86
N LYS A 126 9.69 7.53 12.21
CA LYS A 126 9.45 7.66 10.76
C LYS A 126 10.59 7.13 9.89
N LYS A 127 11.86 7.18 10.38
CA LYS A 127 13.05 6.71 9.65
C LYS A 127 13.56 5.34 10.11
N LEU A 128 12.84 4.66 11.00
CA LEU A 128 13.25 3.36 11.51
C LEU A 128 13.24 2.31 10.40
N LYS A 129 14.41 1.77 10.10
CA LYS A 129 14.66 0.76 9.06
C LYS A 129 14.84 -0.63 9.64
N ARG A 130 15.40 -0.72 10.88
CA ARG A 130 15.80 -1.99 11.48
C ARG A 130 15.61 -2.02 13.01
N VAL A 131 14.99 -3.09 13.48
CA VAL A 131 15.02 -3.55 14.88
C VAL A 131 15.35 -5.04 14.85
N SER A 132 16.55 -5.41 15.25
CA SER A 132 17.02 -6.78 15.01
C SER A 132 18.15 -7.18 15.98
N PRO A 133 18.27 -8.49 16.29
CA PRO A 133 19.44 -9.03 17.00
C PRO A 133 20.73 -8.99 16.19
N SER A 134 20.66 -8.86 14.87
CA SER A 134 21.83 -8.87 13.98
C SER A 134 21.85 -7.62 13.11
N ALA A 135 23.02 -7.00 12.99
CA ALA A 135 23.25 -5.86 12.11
C ALA A 135 23.14 -6.21 10.61
N GLU A 136 23.26 -7.49 10.26
CA GLU A 136 23.17 -7.95 8.86
C GLU A 136 21.72 -8.15 8.39
N GLN A 137 20.77 -8.26 9.31
CA GLN A 137 19.35 -8.40 8.98
C GLN A 137 18.74 -7.06 8.61
N LYS A 138 17.97 -7.04 7.52
CA LYS A 138 17.18 -5.89 7.11
C LYS A 138 15.77 -5.97 7.71
N GLY A 139 15.22 -4.82 8.04
CA GLY A 139 13.85 -4.75 8.58
C GLY A 139 13.77 -5.10 10.07
N VAL A 140 12.57 -5.46 10.51
CA VAL A 140 12.29 -5.84 11.89
C VAL A 140 12.32 -7.36 12.02
N SER A 141 13.18 -7.88 12.92
CA SER A 141 13.28 -9.31 13.20
C SER A 141 13.09 -9.60 14.68
N LEU A 142 12.03 -10.33 15.00
CA LEU A 142 11.51 -10.57 16.35
C LEU A 142 11.34 -12.09 16.60
N PRO A 143 12.44 -12.86 16.67
CA PRO A 143 12.37 -14.34 16.64
C PRO A 143 11.66 -14.97 17.84
N HIS A 144 11.69 -14.33 19.00
CA HIS A 144 11.14 -14.89 20.25
C HIS A 144 10.10 -13.99 20.93
N VAL A 145 9.70 -12.92 20.25
CA VAL A 145 8.67 -12.00 20.76
C VAL A 145 7.32 -12.72 20.78
N LYS A 146 6.62 -12.65 21.91
CA LYS A 146 5.29 -13.21 22.14
C LYS A 146 4.18 -12.15 22.03
N TYR A 147 4.50 -10.92 22.36
CA TYR A 147 3.57 -9.81 22.39
C TYR A 147 4.14 -8.60 21.64
N ILE A 148 3.35 -8.06 20.73
CA ILE A 148 3.60 -6.76 20.09
C ILE A 148 2.45 -5.85 20.48
N GLY A 149 2.77 -4.77 21.18
CA GLY A 149 1.83 -3.87 21.81
C GLY A 149 1.02 -2.98 20.87
N GLU A 150 0.09 -2.23 21.47
CA GLU A 150 -0.67 -1.20 20.77
C GLU A 150 0.29 -0.18 20.13
N ARG A 151 0.06 0.16 18.85
CA ARG A 151 0.85 1.14 18.10
C ARG A 151 2.36 0.94 18.14
N ALA A 152 2.83 -0.26 18.44
CA ALA A 152 4.25 -0.53 18.66
C ALA A 152 5.15 -0.05 17.50
N PHE A 153 4.69 -0.16 16.25
CA PHE A 153 5.39 0.31 15.03
C PHE A 153 4.51 1.26 14.19
N ASN A 154 3.54 1.92 14.82
CA ASN A 154 2.68 2.87 14.10
C ASN A 154 3.52 4.03 13.51
N VAL A 155 3.24 4.42 12.27
CA VAL A 155 3.94 5.50 11.52
C VAL A 155 5.45 5.23 11.33
N CYS A 156 5.89 3.97 11.34
CA CYS A 156 7.24 3.57 10.96
C CYS A 156 7.32 3.39 9.42
N LYS A 157 7.43 4.49 8.69
CA LYS A 157 7.16 4.56 7.24
C LYS A 157 8.19 3.88 6.33
N VAL A 158 9.38 3.56 6.83
CA VAL A 158 10.48 3.04 5.99
C VAL A 158 10.96 1.65 6.38
N ILE A 159 10.24 0.95 7.26
CA ILE A 159 10.53 -0.46 7.56
C ILE A 159 10.28 -1.30 6.30
N PRO A 160 11.28 -2.02 5.79
CA PRO A 160 11.13 -2.79 4.55
C PRO A 160 10.36 -4.10 4.74
N SER A 161 10.44 -4.72 5.92
CA SER A 161 9.81 -6.01 6.21
C SER A 161 9.73 -6.30 7.70
N PHE A 162 8.79 -7.19 8.07
CA PHE A 162 8.71 -7.81 9.39
C PHE A 162 8.96 -9.31 9.27
N SER A 163 9.89 -9.82 10.07
CA SER A 163 10.11 -11.24 10.33
C SER A 163 9.62 -11.54 11.75
N LEU A 164 8.37 -11.97 11.85
CA LEU A 164 7.73 -12.34 13.11
C LEU A 164 8.02 -13.83 13.39
N GLY A 165 8.59 -14.11 14.55
CA GLY A 165 8.94 -15.48 14.93
C GLY A 165 7.71 -16.31 15.35
N ASP A 166 7.88 -17.63 15.34
CA ASP A 166 6.85 -18.61 15.73
C ASP A 166 6.51 -18.61 17.23
N SER A 167 7.00 -17.63 17.99
CA SER A 167 6.63 -17.40 19.39
C SER A 167 5.51 -16.38 19.55
N LEU A 168 5.17 -15.62 18.49
CA LEU A 168 4.21 -14.53 18.56
C LEU A 168 2.81 -15.07 18.83
N GLU A 169 2.17 -14.56 19.89
CA GLU A 169 0.82 -14.96 20.31
C GLU A 169 -0.20 -13.82 20.17
N THR A 170 0.24 -12.57 20.37
CA THR A 170 -0.67 -11.41 20.40
C THR A 170 -0.09 -10.22 19.68
N VAL A 171 -0.94 -9.57 18.90
CA VAL A 171 -0.69 -8.30 18.21
C VAL A 171 -1.72 -7.28 18.70
N GLY A 172 -1.26 -6.13 19.18
CA GLY A 172 -2.09 -5.05 19.69
C GLY A 172 -2.76 -4.21 18.61
N ASP A 173 -3.58 -3.27 19.04
CA ASP A 173 -4.29 -2.35 18.17
C ASP A 173 -3.31 -1.44 17.42
N TYR A 174 -3.53 -1.18 16.13
CA TYR A 174 -2.69 -0.33 15.29
C TYR A 174 -1.19 -0.70 15.27
N ALA A 175 -0.82 -1.91 15.66
CA ALA A 175 0.57 -2.30 15.90
C ALA A 175 1.50 -2.02 14.71
N PHE A 176 1.02 -2.15 13.49
CA PHE A 176 1.76 -1.92 12.23
C PHE A 176 1.09 -0.86 11.34
N ALA A 177 0.25 -0.01 11.89
CA ALA A 177 -0.48 0.98 11.11
C ALA A 177 0.46 1.99 10.46
N SER A 178 0.13 2.46 9.24
CA SER A 178 0.91 3.47 8.51
C SER A 178 2.39 3.08 8.30
N THR A 179 2.67 1.80 8.11
CA THR A 179 3.97 1.30 7.63
C THR A 179 3.97 1.20 6.10
N SER A 180 5.13 0.93 5.50
CA SER A 180 5.25 0.82 4.02
C SER A 180 5.57 -0.60 3.57
N VAL A 181 5.27 -1.59 4.39
CA VAL A 181 5.57 -2.98 4.05
C VAL A 181 4.69 -3.48 2.91
N THR A 182 5.28 -4.24 2.01
CA THR A 182 4.56 -4.84 0.88
C THR A 182 4.00 -6.22 1.18
N SER A 183 4.47 -6.87 2.24
CA SER A 183 3.97 -8.16 2.68
C SER A 183 3.98 -8.29 4.20
N MET A 184 3.03 -9.05 4.75
CA MET A 184 2.96 -9.38 6.16
C MET A 184 2.66 -10.88 6.33
N TYR A 185 3.45 -11.54 7.16
CA TYR A 185 3.23 -12.92 7.54
C TYR A 185 2.97 -13.02 9.05
N PHE A 186 1.74 -13.35 9.43
CA PHE A 186 1.38 -13.68 10.80
C PHE A 186 1.55 -15.20 11.00
N PRO A 187 2.41 -15.65 11.93
CA PRO A 187 2.61 -17.08 12.17
C PRO A 187 1.35 -17.74 12.77
N ASP A 188 1.20 -19.03 12.56
CA ASP A 188 0.05 -19.81 13.03
C ASP A 188 -0.10 -19.84 14.58
N THR A 189 0.92 -19.38 15.31
CA THR A 189 0.90 -19.22 16.77
C THR A 189 0.12 -18.01 17.26
N VAL A 190 -0.14 -17.04 16.38
CA VAL A 190 -0.89 -15.82 16.74
C VAL A 190 -2.34 -16.20 17.02
N LYS A 191 -2.81 -15.88 18.23
CA LYS A 191 -4.15 -16.18 18.75
C LYS A 191 -5.06 -14.95 18.72
N GLN A 192 -4.45 -13.76 18.82
CA GLN A 192 -5.19 -12.50 18.92
C GLN A 192 -4.50 -11.42 18.08
N ILE A 193 -5.31 -10.73 17.28
CA ILE A 193 -4.92 -9.54 16.53
C ILE A 193 -5.91 -8.44 16.90
N GLY A 194 -5.40 -7.28 17.31
CA GLY A 194 -6.19 -6.12 17.70
C GLY A 194 -6.89 -5.43 16.53
N ILE A 195 -7.54 -4.31 16.80
CA ILE A 195 -8.24 -3.52 15.79
C ILE A 195 -7.27 -2.70 14.94
N ASN A 196 -7.60 -2.48 13.66
CA ASN A 196 -6.81 -1.66 12.73
C ASN A 196 -5.31 -2.00 12.69
N PRO A 197 -4.88 -3.28 12.80
CA PRO A 197 -3.47 -3.62 13.01
C PRO A 197 -2.56 -3.15 11.88
N MET A 198 -3.10 -3.02 10.65
CA MET A 198 -2.40 -2.56 9.46
C MET A 198 -3.09 -1.36 8.80
N TRP A 199 -3.78 -0.55 9.58
CA TRP A 199 -4.52 0.60 9.07
C TRP A 199 -3.62 1.56 8.26
N MET A 200 -4.11 2.04 7.12
CA MET A 200 -3.37 2.92 6.20
C MET A 200 -2.06 2.32 5.64
N ASN A 201 -1.98 0.99 5.53
CA ASN A 201 -0.86 0.33 4.83
C ASN A 201 -1.16 0.24 3.32
N TYR A 202 -1.02 1.36 2.63
CA TYR A 202 -1.34 1.45 1.19
C TYR A 202 -0.41 0.61 0.31
N ALA A 203 0.77 0.22 0.79
CA ALA A 203 1.76 -0.54 0.02
C ALA A 203 1.55 -2.06 0.07
N ILE A 204 0.69 -2.57 0.96
CA ILE A 204 0.54 -4.00 1.20
C ILE A 204 -0.03 -4.74 -0.01
N LEU A 205 0.66 -5.76 -0.49
CA LEU A 205 0.28 -6.60 -1.63
C LEU A 205 -0.20 -7.99 -1.20
N SER A 206 0.34 -8.51 -0.10
CA SER A 206 0.01 -9.84 0.39
C SER A 206 0.03 -9.92 1.91
N VAL A 207 -0.93 -10.66 2.47
CA VAL A 207 -1.00 -10.96 3.90
C VAL A 207 -1.27 -12.44 4.08
N HIS A 208 -0.45 -13.09 4.90
CA HIS A 208 -0.71 -14.43 5.39
C HIS A 208 -1.38 -14.35 6.77
N LEU A 209 -2.56 -14.94 6.90
CA LEU A 209 -3.35 -14.99 8.13
C LEU A 209 -3.09 -16.29 8.89
N PRO A 210 -3.01 -16.25 10.24
CA PRO A 210 -2.82 -17.44 11.04
C PRO A 210 -4.07 -18.35 10.99
N LYS A 211 -3.86 -19.65 10.91
CA LYS A 211 -4.97 -20.63 10.88
C LYS A 211 -5.82 -20.65 12.15
N SER A 212 -5.24 -20.20 13.26
CA SER A 212 -5.92 -20.05 14.56
C SER A 212 -6.95 -18.92 14.60
N LEU A 213 -6.95 -18.02 13.59
CA LEU A 213 -7.81 -16.84 13.59
C LEU A 213 -9.29 -17.24 13.53
N THR A 214 -10.09 -16.70 14.46
CA THR A 214 -11.54 -16.92 14.52
C THR A 214 -12.36 -15.72 14.08
N GLU A 215 -11.72 -14.57 13.94
CA GLU A 215 -12.33 -13.33 13.49
C GLU A 215 -11.34 -12.54 12.61
N ILE A 216 -11.81 -11.93 11.53
CA ILE A 216 -11.09 -10.84 10.87
C ILE A 216 -11.35 -9.59 11.69
N PRO A 217 -10.34 -9.01 12.35
CA PRO A 217 -10.53 -7.86 13.23
C PRO A 217 -11.11 -6.64 12.53
N GLN A 218 -11.72 -5.75 13.32
CA GLN A 218 -12.14 -4.44 12.84
C GLN A 218 -11.00 -3.74 12.10
N GLY A 219 -11.29 -3.25 10.88
CA GLY A 219 -10.39 -2.44 10.07
C GLY A 219 -9.09 -3.13 9.65
N MET A 220 -8.98 -4.46 9.75
CA MET A 220 -7.73 -5.18 9.48
C MET A 220 -7.11 -4.85 8.12
N PHE A 221 -7.94 -4.76 7.09
CA PHE A 221 -7.54 -4.45 5.72
C PHE A 221 -8.10 -3.10 5.24
N ALA A 222 -8.56 -2.25 6.16
CA ALA A 222 -9.11 -0.96 5.78
C ALA A 222 -8.07 -0.13 5.03
N GLN A 223 -8.44 0.35 3.83
CA GLN A 223 -7.57 1.10 2.92
C GLN A 223 -6.36 0.31 2.36
N ALA A 224 -6.35 -1.02 2.50
CA ALA A 224 -5.34 -1.88 1.88
C ALA A 224 -5.65 -2.07 0.38
N ALA A 225 -5.58 -1.00 -0.38
CA ALA A 225 -6.10 -0.91 -1.74
C ALA A 225 -5.31 -1.72 -2.79
N ARG A 226 -4.19 -2.36 -2.41
CA ARG A 226 -3.32 -3.12 -3.34
C ARG A 226 -3.36 -4.63 -3.16
N ILE A 227 -4.05 -5.15 -2.16
CA ILE A 227 -4.19 -6.61 -1.96
C ILE A 227 -5.02 -7.18 -3.11
N GLN A 228 -4.41 -8.00 -3.95
CA GLN A 228 -5.09 -8.65 -5.07
C GLN A 228 -5.67 -10.02 -4.72
N THR A 229 -5.06 -10.72 -3.80
CA THR A 229 -5.48 -12.06 -3.38
C THR A 229 -5.42 -12.17 -1.86
N LEU A 230 -6.40 -12.84 -1.29
CA LEU A 230 -6.44 -13.13 0.13
C LEU A 230 -7.15 -14.47 0.37
N THR A 231 -6.55 -15.29 1.21
CA THR A 231 -7.20 -16.51 1.71
C THR A 231 -7.59 -16.29 3.16
N ILE A 232 -8.88 -16.36 3.45
CA ILE A 232 -9.40 -16.29 4.81
C ILE A 232 -9.37 -17.70 5.41
N PRO A 233 -8.77 -17.90 6.61
CA PRO A 233 -8.71 -19.20 7.26
C PRO A 233 -10.10 -19.78 7.54
N GLN A 234 -10.22 -21.12 7.44
CA GLN A 234 -11.50 -21.84 7.65
C GLN A 234 -12.04 -21.72 9.09
N GLY A 235 -11.18 -21.32 10.05
CA GLY A 235 -11.55 -21.08 11.44
C GLY A 235 -12.37 -19.81 11.66
N VAL A 236 -12.35 -18.86 10.70
CA VAL A 236 -12.98 -17.54 10.86
C VAL A 236 -14.51 -17.68 10.90
N ARG A 237 -15.13 -17.07 11.91
CA ARG A 237 -16.58 -17.04 12.18
C ARG A 237 -17.18 -15.65 12.00
N SER A 238 -16.38 -14.59 12.08
CA SER A 238 -16.86 -13.22 11.93
C SER A 238 -15.90 -12.34 11.16
N ILE A 239 -16.46 -11.38 10.44
CA ILE A 239 -15.75 -10.27 9.80
C ILE A 239 -16.12 -9.00 10.57
N GLY A 240 -15.14 -8.33 11.14
CA GLY A 240 -15.31 -7.14 11.96
C GLY A 240 -15.74 -5.91 11.16
N THR A 241 -16.12 -4.87 11.90
CA THR A 241 -16.48 -3.56 11.34
C THR A 241 -15.35 -3.01 10.46
N GLN A 242 -15.69 -2.52 9.26
CA GLN A 242 -14.74 -1.92 8.31
C GLN A 242 -13.55 -2.81 7.90
N ALA A 243 -13.63 -4.12 8.11
CA ALA A 243 -12.48 -5.02 7.91
C ALA A 243 -11.86 -4.95 6.50
N PHE A 244 -12.68 -4.74 5.48
CA PHE A 244 -12.28 -4.60 4.07
C PHE A 244 -12.69 -3.26 3.45
N HIS A 245 -12.92 -2.26 4.28
CA HIS A 245 -13.37 -0.95 3.79
C HIS A 245 -12.33 -0.35 2.82
N GLY A 246 -12.78 0.12 1.66
CA GLY A 246 -11.92 0.72 0.64
C GLY A 246 -10.98 -0.26 -0.08
N ASN A 247 -11.26 -1.57 -0.03
CA ASN A 247 -10.46 -2.58 -0.72
C ASN A 247 -10.91 -2.70 -2.17
N VAL A 248 -10.15 -2.12 -3.09
CA VAL A 248 -10.55 -2.00 -4.51
C VAL A 248 -9.74 -2.90 -5.46
N ALA A 249 -8.62 -3.48 -5.02
CA ALA A 249 -7.78 -4.35 -5.86
C ALA A 249 -8.10 -5.83 -5.71
N LEU A 250 -8.81 -6.24 -4.66
CA LEU A 250 -9.10 -7.64 -4.38
C LEU A 250 -9.97 -8.29 -5.46
N ALA A 251 -10.92 -7.55 -6.02
CA ALA A 251 -11.80 -7.90 -7.13
C ALA A 251 -12.64 -9.19 -6.96
N ALA A 252 -12.18 -10.20 -6.25
CA ALA A 252 -12.92 -11.41 -5.91
C ALA A 252 -12.45 -11.99 -4.57
N LEU A 253 -13.38 -12.43 -3.74
CA LEU A 253 -13.10 -13.04 -2.44
C LEU A 253 -14.10 -14.16 -2.15
N LYS A 254 -13.57 -15.31 -1.73
CA LYS A 254 -14.37 -16.40 -1.20
C LYS A 254 -14.31 -16.40 0.33
N LEU A 255 -15.45 -16.36 0.98
CA LEU A 255 -15.57 -16.44 2.44
C LEU A 255 -15.60 -17.91 2.90
N PRO A 256 -15.05 -18.22 4.09
CA PRO A 256 -14.97 -19.61 4.57
C PRO A 256 -16.36 -20.17 4.96
N ASP A 257 -16.55 -21.46 4.73
CA ASP A 257 -17.84 -22.14 4.94
C ASP A 257 -18.39 -22.09 6.37
N GLY A 258 -17.55 -21.72 7.34
CA GLY A 258 -17.97 -21.57 8.74
C GLY A 258 -18.27 -20.14 9.18
N LEU A 259 -18.22 -19.17 8.26
CA LEU A 259 -18.48 -17.76 8.59
C LEU A 259 -19.95 -17.58 9.02
N GLU A 260 -20.18 -16.86 10.10
CA GLU A 260 -21.49 -16.62 10.69
C GLU A 260 -21.95 -15.17 10.58
N ARG A 261 -21.02 -14.20 10.70
CA ARG A 261 -21.35 -12.77 10.81
C ARG A 261 -20.49 -11.88 9.91
N ILE A 262 -21.11 -10.85 9.34
CA ILE A 262 -20.47 -9.75 8.60
C ILE A 262 -20.84 -8.44 9.28
N GLY A 263 -19.84 -7.71 9.79
CA GLY A 263 -19.99 -6.51 10.59
C GLY A 263 -20.34 -5.26 9.78
N ALA A 264 -20.58 -4.17 10.51
CA ALA A 264 -20.94 -2.86 9.98
C ALA A 264 -19.84 -2.34 9.02
N ASN A 265 -20.25 -1.85 7.85
CA ASN A 265 -19.38 -1.28 6.84
C ASN A 265 -18.17 -2.18 6.46
N ALA A 266 -18.31 -3.49 6.67
CA ALA A 266 -17.20 -4.44 6.52
C ALA A 266 -16.57 -4.41 5.11
N PHE A 267 -17.37 -4.19 4.09
CA PHE A 267 -16.98 -4.07 2.69
C PHE A 267 -17.34 -2.70 2.09
N GLY A 268 -17.48 -1.68 2.93
CA GLY A 268 -17.82 -0.33 2.46
C GLY A 268 -16.81 0.18 1.43
N ASN A 269 -17.30 0.83 0.37
CA ASN A 269 -16.46 1.30 -0.75
C ASN A 269 -15.60 0.21 -1.44
N ALA A 270 -15.88 -1.07 -1.21
CA ALA A 270 -15.19 -2.16 -1.90
C ALA A 270 -15.79 -2.41 -3.30
N VAL A 271 -14.97 -2.98 -4.18
CA VAL A 271 -15.42 -3.38 -5.53
C VAL A 271 -15.00 -4.84 -5.75
N LEU A 272 -15.94 -5.79 -5.67
CA LEU A 272 -15.59 -7.19 -5.76
C LEU A 272 -16.76 -8.14 -6.05
N LEU A 273 -16.44 -9.32 -6.57
CA LEU A 273 -17.28 -10.51 -6.50
C LEU A 273 -17.10 -11.17 -5.14
N LEU A 274 -18.17 -11.51 -4.45
CA LEU A 274 -18.11 -12.07 -3.11
C LEU A 274 -18.87 -13.40 -3.01
N GLU A 275 -18.15 -14.49 -2.73
CA GLU A 275 -18.78 -15.79 -2.46
C GLU A 275 -19.09 -15.91 -0.96
N ILE A 276 -20.39 -15.92 -0.63
CA ILE A 276 -20.91 -15.93 0.74
C ILE A 276 -21.57 -17.27 1.02
N PRO A 277 -21.07 -18.05 2.00
CA PRO A 277 -21.60 -19.36 2.30
C PRO A 277 -22.96 -19.29 3.04
N ALA A 278 -23.71 -20.40 3.00
CA ALA A 278 -25.00 -20.51 3.69
C ALA A 278 -24.91 -20.39 5.22
N SER A 279 -23.72 -20.57 5.79
CA SER A 279 -23.48 -20.43 7.23
C SER A 279 -23.62 -19.00 7.75
N VAL A 280 -23.51 -18.00 6.88
CA VAL A 280 -23.72 -16.59 7.26
C VAL A 280 -25.19 -16.39 7.61
N THR A 281 -25.45 -15.98 8.85
CA THR A 281 -26.78 -15.72 9.39
C THR A 281 -27.02 -14.26 9.75
N GLU A 282 -25.95 -13.49 9.96
CA GLU A 282 -26.02 -12.09 10.34
C GLU A 282 -25.16 -11.22 9.39
N ILE A 283 -25.81 -10.26 8.76
CA ILE A 283 -25.16 -9.25 7.90
C ILE A 283 -25.64 -7.89 8.39
N ALA A 284 -24.72 -7.01 8.80
CA ALA A 284 -25.08 -5.66 9.20
C ALA A 284 -25.72 -4.90 8.03
N ASP A 285 -26.70 -4.09 8.30
CA ASP A 285 -27.50 -3.40 7.27
C ASP A 285 -26.63 -2.51 6.36
N ASP A 286 -25.58 -1.93 6.90
CA ASP A 286 -24.60 -1.09 6.21
C ASP A 286 -23.31 -1.82 5.80
N ALA A 287 -23.26 -3.16 5.87
CA ALA A 287 -22.06 -3.95 5.62
C ALA A 287 -21.40 -3.66 4.27
N PHE A 288 -22.19 -3.26 3.27
CA PHE A 288 -21.78 -2.99 1.90
C PHE A 288 -22.07 -1.55 1.45
N SER A 289 -22.04 -0.59 2.37
CA SER A 289 -22.29 0.82 2.06
C SER A 289 -21.37 1.32 0.95
N GLU A 290 -21.96 1.93 -0.09
CA GLU A 290 -21.24 2.47 -1.26
C GLU A 290 -20.36 1.44 -2.00
N ALA A 291 -20.54 0.16 -1.72
CA ALA A 291 -19.81 -0.90 -2.39
C ALA A 291 -20.42 -1.25 -3.75
N VAL A 292 -19.56 -1.63 -4.69
CA VAL A 292 -19.98 -2.24 -5.97
C VAL A 292 -19.68 -3.72 -5.90
N VAL A 293 -20.68 -4.52 -5.54
CA VAL A 293 -20.52 -5.96 -5.29
C VAL A 293 -21.51 -6.79 -6.09
N GLU A 294 -21.11 -8.02 -6.40
CA GLU A 294 -21.98 -9.08 -6.90
C GLU A 294 -21.83 -10.30 -5.98
N PHE A 295 -22.93 -10.88 -5.55
CA PHE A 295 -22.91 -12.02 -4.63
C PHE A 295 -23.00 -13.34 -5.37
N TYR A 296 -22.20 -14.30 -4.92
CA TYR A 296 -22.32 -15.73 -5.20
C TYR A 296 -22.75 -16.41 -3.91
N THR A 297 -23.98 -16.96 -3.85
CA THR A 297 -24.53 -17.49 -2.60
C THR A 297 -25.62 -18.52 -2.84
N PRO A 298 -25.81 -19.48 -1.92
CA PRO A 298 -26.90 -20.42 -2.03
C PRO A 298 -28.29 -19.78 -2.00
N SER A 299 -29.20 -20.32 -2.78
CA SER A 299 -30.60 -19.90 -2.82
C SER A 299 -31.25 -20.03 -1.45
N GLY A 300 -31.97 -18.99 -1.02
CA GLY A 300 -32.66 -18.94 0.28
C GLY A 300 -31.77 -18.59 1.47
N SER A 301 -30.45 -18.38 1.29
CA SER A 301 -29.55 -17.97 2.36
C SER A 301 -29.84 -16.55 2.87
N ALA A 302 -29.28 -16.17 4.02
CA ALA A 302 -29.38 -14.80 4.53
C ALA A 302 -28.74 -13.80 3.55
N ALA A 303 -27.62 -14.16 2.92
CA ALA A 303 -26.97 -13.34 1.91
C ALA A 303 -27.86 -13.14 0.66
N HIS A 304 -28.60 -14.16 0.23
CA HIS A 304 -29.59 -14.02 -0.85
C HIS A 304 -30.71 -13.02 -0.45
N GLN A 305 -31.26 -13.13 0.75
CA GLN A 305 -32.29 -12.20 1.23
C GLN A 305 -31.76 -10.77 1.35
N TYR A 306 -30.53 -10.62 1.85
CA TYR A 306 -29.85 -9.32 1.92
C TYR A 306 -29.67 -8.71 0.52
N ALA A 307 -29.19 -9.51 -0.46
CA ALA A 307 -29.01 -9.06 -1.84
C ALA A 307 -30.32 -8.55 -2.48
N LEU A 308 -31.42 -9.27 -2.24
CA LEU A 308 -32.75 -8.85 -2.73
C LEU A 308 -33.19 -7.52 -2.09
N ALA A 309 -33.02 -7.37 -0.77
CA ALA A 309 -33.40 -6.16 -0.03
C ALA A 309 -32.61 -4.93 -0.47
N HIS A 310 -31.32 -5.09 -0.80
CA HIS A 310 -30.40 -4.01 -1.19
C HIS A 310 -30.16 -3.91 -2.70
N GLN A 311 -30.90 -4.66 -3.54
CA GLN A 311 -30.78 -4.68 -4.99
C GLN A 311 -29.36 -5.01 -5.50
N ILE A 312 -28.63 -5.88 -4.79
CA ILE A 312 -27.32 -6.35 -5.17
C ILE A 312 -27.46 -7.48 -6.20
N PRO A 313 -26.73 -7.45 -7.32
CA PRO A 313 -26.68 -8.56 -8.26
C PRO A 313 -26.26 -9.87 -7.59
N VAL A 314 -26.94 -10.98 -7.87
CA VAL A 314 -26.71 -12.26 -7.20
C VAL A 314 -26.71 -13.43 -8.18
N HIS A 315 -25.69 -14.30 -8.05
CA HIS A 315 -25.53 -15.58 -8.73
C HIS A 315 -25.88 -16.70 -7.73
N LEU A 316 -27.03 -17.34 -7.95
CA LEU A 316 -27.57 -18.33 -7.00
C LEU A 316 -27.03 -19.71 -7.32
N ASP A 317 -26.56 -20.40 -6.26
CA ASP A 317 -26.04 -21.77 -6.33
C ASP A 317 -24.83 -21.94 -7.27
N GLU A 318 -24.13 -20.83 -7.53
CA GLU A 318 -22.90 -20.75 -8.30
C GLU A 318 -21.71 -20.37 -7.42
N SER A 319 -20.51 -20.69 -7.87
CA SER A 319 -19.24 -20.26 -7.23
C SER A 319 -18.49 -19.30 -8.13
N ILE A 320 -17.71 -18.41 -7.52
CA ILE A 320 -16.80 -17.55 -8.27
C ILE A 320 -15.83 -18.42 -9.09
N PRO A 321 -15.66 -18.16 -10.41
CA PRO A 321 -14.67 -18.85 -11.23
C PRO A 321 -13.27 -18.77 -10.58
N ALA A 322 -12.60 -19.92 -10.47
CA ALA A 322 -11.33 -20.03 -9.75
C ALA A 322 -10.25 -19.08 -10.26
N GLU A 323 -10.25 -18.74 -11.55
CA GLU A 323 -9.34 -17.78 -12.16
C GLU A 323 -9.47 -16.38 -11.59
N TYR A 324 -10.64 -15.96 -11.14
CA TYR A 324 -10.86 -14.62 -10.58
C TYR A 324 -10.31 -14.47 -9.15
N LEU A 325 -10.04 -15.59 -8.49
CA LEU A 325 -9.40 -15.59 -7.16
C LEU A 325 -7.87 -15.41 -7.23
N GLY A 326 -7.27 -15.52 -8.41
CA GLY A 326 -5.84 -15.31 -8.66
C GLY A 326 -5.41 -13.83 -8.72
N THR A 327 -4.14 -13.60 -9.07
CA THR A 327 -3.61 -12.25 -9.33
C THR A 327 -4.02 -11.74 -10.72
N ALA A 328 -3.81 -10.44 -10.97
CA ALA A 328 -3.99 -9.84 -12.29
C ALA A 328 -3.15 -10.56 -13.34
N ASP A 329 -1.88 -10.89 -13.02
CA ASP A 329 -0.96 -11.55 -13.95
C ASP A 329 -1.41 -12.99 -14.28
N GLN A 330 -1.90 -13.74 -13.28
CA GLN A 330 -2.44 -15.08 -13.50
C GLN A 330 -3.67 -15.06 -14.40
N LEU A 331 -4.56 -14.09 -14.19
CA LEU A 331 -5.76 -13.93 -15.02
C LEU A 331 -5.39 -13.44 -16.43
N ALA A 332 -4.46 -12.49 -16.54
CA ALA A 332 -3.95 -12.03 -17.82
C ALA A 332 -3.29 -13.15 -18.62
N ALA A 333 -2.48 -14.00 -17.99
CA ALA A 333 -1.86 -15.15 -18.64
C ALA A 333 -2.91 -16.13 -19.21
N LYS A 334 -4.00 -16.36 -18.48
CA LYS A 334 -5.13 -17.18 -18.97
C LYS A 334 -5.82 -16.58 -20.20
N ILE A 335 -6.06 -15.27 -20.17
CA ILE A 335 -6.68 -14.55 -21.28
C ILE A 335 -5.76 -14.59 -22.50
N VAL A 336 -4.47 -14.28 -22.30
CA VAL A 336 -3.46 -14.32 -23.37
C VAL A 336 -3.38 -15.67 -24.03
N ALA A 337 -3.41 -16.76 -23.28
CA ALA A 337 -3.42 -18.12 -23.83
C ALA A 337 -4.64 -18.45 -24.70
N GLN A 338 -5.72 -17.68 -24.60
CA GLN A 338 -6.92 -17.84 -25.43
C GLN A 338 -6.90 -16.95 -26.68
N VAL A 339 -6.19 -15.81 -26.62
CA VAL A 339 -6.24 -14.75 -27.63
C VAL A 339 -5.02 -14.76 -28.54
N ILE A 340 -3.84 -15.10 -28.00
CA ILE A 340 -2.55 -15.00 -28.68
C ILE A 340 -2.11 -16.36 -29.20
N THR A 341 -1.53 -16.39 -30.44
CA THR A 341 -0.86 -17.54 -31.02
C THR A 341 0.64 -17.25 -31.16
N ASP A 342 1.43 -18.34 -31.24
CA ASP A 342 2.92 -18.24 -31.26
C ASP A 342 3.48 -17.54 -32.50
N ASP A 343 2.72 -17.49 -33.60
CA ASP A 343 3.10 -16.87 -34.87
C ASP A 343 2.80 -15.34 -34.93
N MET A 344 2.13 -14.79 -33.92
CA MET A 344 1.80 -13.36 -33.89
C MET A 344 3.04 -12.50 -33.63
N THR A 345 3.18 -11.44 -34.41
CA THR A 345 4.12 -10.34 -34.10
C THR A 345 3.67 -9.57 -32.85
N ASP A 346 4.57 -8.82 -32.24
CA ASP A 346 4.22 -8.01 -31.05
C ASP A 346 3.14 -6.97 -31.34
N TYR A 347 3.11 -6.40 -32.55
CA TYR A 347 2.01 -5.56 -33.01
C TYR A 347 0.68 -6.33 -33.04
N GLN A 348 0.65 -7.51 -33.64
CA GLN A 348 -0.55 -8.33 -33.74
C GLN A 348 -1.04 -8.77 -32.34
N LYS A 349 -0.12 -9.09 -31.43
CA LYS A 349 -0.46 -9.37 -30.04
C LYS A 349 -1.10 -8.16 -29.37
N ALA A 350 -0.47 -6.99 -29.46
CA ALA A 350 -1.00 -5.77 -28.89
C ALA A 350 -2.40 -5.44 -29.46
N GLU A 351 -2.59 -5.57 -30.76
CA GLU A 351 -3.87 -5.35 -31.41
C GLU A 351 -4.95 -6.35 -30.95
N ALA A 352 -4.64 -7.65 -30.93
CA ALA A 352 -5.57 -8.68 -30.50
C ALA A 352 -6.00 -8.49 -29.02
N LEU A 353 -5.09 -8.05 -28.17
CA LEU A 353 -5.40 -7.80 -26.77
C LEU A 353 -6.27 -6.56 -26.54
N VAL A 354 -6.05 -5.48 -27.30
CA VAL A 354 -6.96 -4.33 -27.22
C VAL A 354 -8.34 -4.68 -27.79
N ASP A 355 -8.42 -5.49 -28.84
CA ASP A 355 -9.69 -5.96 -29.39
C ASP A 355 -10.45 -6.83 -28.40
N TRP A 356 -9.73 -7.73 -27.71
CA TRP A 356 -10.31 -8.51 -26.64
C TRP A 356 -10.88 -7.61 -25.54
N MET A 357 -10.14 -6.58 -25.12
CA MET A 357 -10.66 -5.62 -24.12
C MET A 357 -11.92 -4.91 -24.61
N LEU A 358 -11.94 -4.47 -25.87
CA LEU A 358 -13.09 -3.78 -26.45
C LEU A 358 -14.34 -4.67 -26.54
N SER A 359 -14.15 -5.99 -26.79
CA SER A 359 -15.26 -6.94 -26.88
C SER A 359 -15.77 -7.41 -25.51
N GLU A 360 -14.85 -7.64 -24.58
CA GLU A 360 -15.12 -8.33 -23.32
C GLU A 360 -15.27 -7.41 -22.11
N THR A 361 -14.88 -6.14 -22.22
CA THR A 361 -14.93 -5.20 -21.09
C THR A 361 -15.68 -3.92 -21.45
N LYS A 362 -16.16 -3.20 -20.44
CA LYS A 362 -16.87 -1.92 -20.63
C LYS A 362 -16.24 -0.82 -19.78
N LEU A 363 -16.11 0.35 -20.37
CA LEU A 363 -15.74 1.54 -19.63
C LEU A 363 -16.87 1.95 -18.68
N SER A 364 -16.57 2.34 -17.45
CA SER A 364 -17.52 2.77 -16.45
C SER A 364 -16.93 3.88 -15.60
N ASP A 365 -17.43 5.10 -15.79
CA ASP A 365 -17.05 6.26 -14.97
C ASP A 365 -17.76 6.26 -13.60
N MET A 366 -18.70 5.34 -13.39
CA MET A 366 -19.50 5.24 -12.16
C MET A 366 -18.85 4.43 -11.05
N LEU A 367 -17.65 3.85 -11.30
CA LEU A 367 -16.92 3.07 -10.30
C LEU A 367 -15.98 3.99 -9.52
N PRO A 368 -16.20 4.21 -8.22
CA PRO A 368 -15.33 5.09 -7.45
C PRO A 368 -13.91 4.50 -7.38
N HIS A 369 -12.91 5.32 -7.70
CA HIS A 369 -11.48 5.08 -7.43
C HIS A 369 -10.88 3.72 -7.86
N THR A 370 -11.36 3.15 -8.95
CA THR A 370 -10.95 1.81 -9.40
C THR A 370 -9.82 1.87 -10.40
N TYR A 371 -8.60 1.91 -9.89
CA TYR A 371 -7.37 1.91 -10.68
C TYR A 371 -6.78 0.51 -10.89
N SER A 372 -7.51 -0.56 -10.54
CA SER A 372 -7.00 -1.93 -10.59
C SER A 372 -7.25 -2.60 -11.93
N GLY A 373 -6.19 -2.99 -12.61
CA GLY A 373 -6.28 -3.83 -13.82
C GLY A 373 -6.95 -5.18 -13.53
N LYS A 374 -6.67 -5.80 -12.38
CA LYS A 374 -7.35 -7.04 -11.96
C LYS A 374 -8.86 -6.88 -11.95
N MET A 375 -9.35 -5.78 -11.40
CA MET A 375 -10.78 -5.51 -11.35
C MET A 375 -11.41 -5.47 -12.74
N VAL A 376 -10.77 -4.79 -13.71
CA VAL A 376 -11.26 -4.75 -15.08
C VAL A 376 -11.30 -6.15 -15.68
N LEU A 377 -10.23 -6.94 -15.52
CA LEU A 377 -10.16 -8.30 -16.05
C LEU A 377 -11.17 -9.26 -15.39
N THR A 378 -11.55 -9.02 -14.14
CA THR A 378 -12.50 -9.84 -13.37
C THR A 378 -13.95 -9.41 -13.64
N LEU A 379 -14.27 -8.12 -13.38
CA LEU A 379 -15.64 -7.61 -13.45
C LEU A 379 -16.09 -7.24 -14.88
N ARG A 380 -15.16 -7.28 -15.84
CA ARG A 380 -15.40 -6.88 -17.24
C ARG A 380 -15.91 -5.44 -17.37
N LYS A 381 -15.59 -4.59 -16.40
CA LYS A 381 -15.90 -3.17 -16.39
C LYS A 381 -14.86 -2.40 -15.56
N GLY A 382 -14.61 -1.15 -15.88
CA GLY A 382 -13.67 -0.35 -15.12
C GLY A 382 -13.49 1.07 -15.63
N THR A 383 -12.71 1.85 -14.88
CA THR A 383 -12.34 3.21 -15.26
C THR A 383 -11.26 3.22 -16.34
N ARG A 384 -11.02 4.40 -16.92
CA ARG A 384 -9.93 4.61 -17.90
C ARG A 384 -8.56 4.15 -17.38
N TRP A 385 -8.24 4.45 -16.15
CA TRP A 385 -7.03 4.00 -15.48
C TRP A 385 -6.98 2.48 -15.30
N GLY A 386 -8.08 1.90 -14.82
CA GLY A 386 -8.20 0.44 -14.69
C GLY A 386 -7.97 -0.27 -16.01
N TRP A 387 -8.46 0.29 -17.13
CA TRP A 387 -8.24 -0.22 -18.45
C TRP A 387 -6.76 -0.17 -18.86
N ALA A 388 -6.05 0.93 -18.59
CA ALA A 388 -4.62 1.02 -18.88
C ALA A 388 -3.80 -0.03 -18.09
N PHE A 389 -4.12 -0.24 -16.82
CA PHE A 389 -3.47 -1.29 -16.02
C PHE A 389 -3.83 -2.70 -16.45
N ALA A 390 -5.10 -2.94 -16.87
CA ALA A 390 -5.51 -4.23 -17.43
C ALA A 390 -4.75 -4.54 -18.70
N TYR A 391 -4.64 -3.57 -19.60
CA TYR A 391 -3.91 -3.72 -20.86
C TYR A 391 -2.41 -3.95 -20.62
N LYS A 392 -1.80 -3.24 -19.67
CA LYS A 392 -0.42 -3.51 -19.25
C LYS A 392 -0.23 -4.95 -18.78
N ALA A 393 -1.12 -5.47 -17.94
CA ALA A 393 -1.03 -6.84 -17.45
C ALA A 393 -1.13 -7.86 -18.60
N LEU A 394 -2.02 -7.63 -19.58
CA LEU A 394 -2.15 -8.46 -20.77
C LEU A 394 -0.89 -8.41 -21.64
N LEU A 395 -0.34 -7.23 -21.89
CA LEU A 395 0.90 -7.05 -22.66
C LEU A 395 2.09 -7.74 -21.98
N ASN A 396 2.22 -7.60 -20.65
CA ASN A 396 3.24 -8.31 -19.87
C ASN A 396 3.12 -9.84 -20.03
N ALA A 397 1.91 -10.38 -19.90
CA ALA A 397 1.66 -11.79 -20.04
C ALA A 397 1.94 -12.31 -21.47
N ALA A 398 1.79 -11.47 -22.47
CA ALA A 398 2.12 -11.75 -23.87
C ALA A 398 3.60 -11.54 -24.21
N ASN A 399 4.44 -11.15 -23.25
CA ASN A 399 5.86 -10.79 -23.41
C ASN A 399 6.09 -9.63 -24.41
N VAL A 400 5.14 -8.70 -24.50
CA VAL A 400 5.29 -7.47 -25.29
C VAL A 400 5.87 -6.39 -24.38
N THR A 401 7.01 -5.79 -24.76
CA THR A 401 7.63 -4.71 -23.97
C THR A 401 6.71 -3.51 -23.89
N ASN A 402 6.42 -3.06 -22.69
CA ASN A 402 5.44 -1.99 -22.46
C ASN A 402 5.71 -1.19 -21.16
N GLY A 403 5.05 -0.05 -21.05
CA GLY A 403 5.03 0.80 -19.86
C GLY A 403 3.71 1.56 -19.74
N ILE A 404 3.56 2.37 -18.70
CA ILE A 404 2.45 3.33 -18.59
C ILE A 404 3.04 4.73 -18.46
N TYR A 405 2.54 5.63 -19.28
CA TYR A 405 2.80 7.06 -19.20
C TYR A 405 1.60 7.73 -18.54
N PHE A 406 1.88 8.56 -17.54
CA PHE A 406 0.85 9.32 -16.83
C PHE A 406 0.89 10.77 -17.28
N ASN A 407 -0.18 11.22 -17.90
CA ASN A 407 -0.40 12.62 -18.20
C ASN A 407 -1.05 13.28 -16.98
N ALA A 408 -0.24 13.80 -16.08
CA ALA A 408 -0.73 14.52 -14.90
C ALA A 408 -1.07 15.96 -15.28
N LYS A 409 -2.33 16.24 -15.57
CA LYS A 409 -2.83 17.62 -15.59
C LYS A 409 -3.13 18.07 -14.16
N GLY A 410 -2.20 18.86 -13.61
CA GLY A 410 -2.45 19.69 -12.44
C GLY A 410 -2.57 18.94 -11.12
N ILE A 411 -1.58 19.08 -10.28
CA ILE A 411 -1.79 19.03 -8.82
C ILE A 411 -2.77 20.16 -8.52
N ILE A 412 -3.97 19.85 -8.03
CA ILE A 412 -4.86 20.87 -7.50
C ILE A 412 -4.16 21.39 -6.23
N GLU A 413 -3.58 22.59 -6.32
CA GLU A 413 -3.19 23.37 -5.16
C GLU A 413 -4.43 23.56 -4.27
N GLY A 414 -4.40 23.07 -3.05
CA GLY A 414 -5.37 23.45 -2.04
C GLY A 414 -5.95 22.36 -1.16
N VAL A 415 -5.50 21.11 -1.19
CA VAL A 415 -5.90 20.15 -0.16
C VAL A 415 -4.84 20.11 0.92
N GLY A 416 -5.03 20.95 1.94
CA GLY A 416 -4.24 20.94 3.15
C GLY A 416 -4.29 19.55 3.80
N ILE A 417 -3.12 18.98 4.04
CA ILE A 417 -2.95 17.83 4.92
C ILE A 417 -3.25 18.34 6.34
N GLY A 418 -4.48 18.21 6.79
CA GLY A 418 -4.85 18.74 8.08
C GLY A 418 -6.30 18.53 8.46
N ASP A 419 -6.79 17.31 8.35
CA ASP A 419 -7.84 16.81 9.22
C ASP A 419 -7.95 15.28 9.08
N GLN A 420 -8.11 14.57 10.20
CA GLN A 420 -8.02 13.11 10.31
C GLN A 420 -9.22 12.34 9.73
N SER A 421 -10.06 12.96 8.94
CA SER A 421 -11.27 12.37 8.38
C SER A 421 -11.40 12.46 6.86
N SER A 422 -10.45 13.01 6.14
CA SER A 422 -10.55 13.09 4.69
C SER A 422 -9.88 11.91 4.02
N VAL A 423 -10.72 11.05 3.52
CA VAL A 423 -10.50 10.13 2.41
C VAL A 423 -9.49 10.71 1.44
N PHE A 424 -8.39 10.01 1.20
CA PHE A 424 -7.47 10.31 0.13
C PHE A 424 -8.17 10.10 -1.21
N VAL A 425 -8.87 11.10 -1.66
CA VAL A 425 -9.28 11.25 -3.04
C VAL A 425 -8.23 12.13 -3.70
N SER A 426 -7.14 11.55 -4.14
CA SER A 426 -6.31 12.22 -5.12
C SER A 426 -7.07 12.22 -6.44
N TYR A 427 -7.72 13.30 -6.75
CA TYR A 427 -8.21 13.56 -8.09
C TYR A 427 -6.99 13.77 -9.00
N PHE A 428 -6.50 12.70 -9.58
CA PHE A 428 -5.67 12.82 -10.77
C PHE A 428 -6.62 13.12 -11.93
N ASP A 429 -6.71 14.37 -12.32
CA ASP A 429 -7.37 14.80 -13.55
C ASP A 429 -6.44 14.55 -14.76
N GLY A 430 -5.84 13.37 -14.80
CA GLY A 430 -4.93 12.92 -15.82
C GLY A 430 -5.34 11.57 -16.40
N ASP A 431 -4.86 11.26 -17.57
CA ASP A 431 -5.07 9.97 -18.23
C ASP A 431 -3.82 9.08 -18.12
N ALA A 432 -4.04 7.76 -18.01
CA ALA A 432 -2.99 6.76 -18.09
C ALA A 432 -2.95 6.19 -19.51
N VAL A 433 -1.80 6.26 -20.14
CA VAL A 433 -1.59 5.84 -21.52
C VAL A 433 -0.57 4.72 -21.54
N ASN A 434 -0.87 3.63 -22.23
CA ASN A 434 0.09 2.54 -22.41
C ASN A 434 1.13 2.90 -23.47
N MET A 435 2.40 2.68 -23.15
CA MET A 435 3.51 2.70 -24.09
C MET A 435 3.83 1.26 -24.49
N ILE A 436 4.03 1.02 -25.77
CA ILE A 436 4.30 -0.32 -26.32
C ILE A 436 5.52 -0.21 -27.22
N GLN A 437 6.54 -1.06 -27.03
CA GLN A 437 7.71 -1.10 -27.86
C GLN A 437 7.55 -2.18 -28.94
N ILE A 438 7.62 -1.76 -30.21
CA ILE A 438 7.62 -2.65 -31.37
C ILE A 438 8.87 -2.33 -32.20
N ASP A 439 9.67 -3.36 -32.51
CA ASP A 439 10.92 -3.24 -33.27
C ASP A 439 11.87 -2.12 -32.74
N GLY A 440 11.92 -1.96 -31.41
CA GLY A 440 12.73 -0.97 -30.74
C GLY A 440 12.14 0.43 -30.66
N GLN A 441 10.99 0.67 -31.26
CA GLN A 441 10.30 1.98 -31.26
C GLN A 441 9.12 2.00 -30.30
N TRP A 442 8.88 3.13 -29.62
CA TRP A 442 7.79 3.30 -28.70
C TRP A 442 6.55 3.91 -29.34
N TYR A 443 5.39 3.32 -29.05
CA TYR A 443 4.07 3.76 -29.48
C TYR A 443 3.16 3.94 -28.29
N PHE A 444 2.17 4.82 -28.44
CA PHE A 444 1.20 5.14 -27.40
C PHE A 444 -0.17 4.57 -27.75
N THR A 445 -0.80 3.94 -26.78
CA THR A 445 -2.16 3.43 -26.91
C THR A 445 -2.97 3.86 -25.69
N HIS A 446 -4.14 4.43 -25.94
CA HIS A 446 -5.08 4.79 -24.90
C HIS A 446 -6.32 3.88 -25.02
N PRO A 447 -6.37 2.72 -24.33
CA PRO A 447 -7.41 1.72 -24.57
C PRO A 447 -8.85 2.26 -24.41
N ALA A 448 -9.08 3.08 -23.39
CA ALA A 448 -10.39 3.69 -23.14
C ALA A 448 -10.82 4.67 -24.27
N PHE A 449 -9.88 5.39 -24.88
CA PHE A 449 -10.19 6.25 -26.02
C PHE A 449 -10.35 5.46 -27.33
N VAL A 450 -9.66 4.30 -27.45
CA VAL A 450 -9.92 3.37 -28.54
C VAL A 450 -11.38 2.92 -28.53
N GLU A 451 -11.96 2.64 -27.35
CA GLU A 451 -13.37 2.30 -27.21
C GLU A 451 -14.29 3.44 -27.73
N HIS A 452 -13.99 4.66 -27.37
CA HIS A 452 -14.85 5.81 -27.63
C HIS A 452 -14.71 6.39 -29.05
N PHE A 453 -13.48 6.40 -29.57
CA PHE A 453 -13.12 7.11 -30.81
C PHE A 453 -12.52 6.21 -31.91
N GLY A 454 -12.36 4.92 -31.63
CA GLY A 454 -11.83 3.93 -32.55
C GLY A 454 -10.30 3.80 -32.59
N LYS A 455 -9.83 2.65 -33.06
CA LYS A 455 -8.40 2.30 -33.14
C LYS A 455 -7.58 3.29 -33.98
N ALA A 456 -8.13 3.79 -35.06
CA ALA A 456 -7.43 4.69 -35.97
C ALA A 456 -6.88 5.93 -35.27
N ARG A 457 -7.49 6.35 -34.19
CA ARG A 457 -7.12 7.58 -33.49
C ARG A 457 -6.23 7.36 -32.25
N TYR A 458 -6.36 6.24 -31.55
CA TYR A 458 -5.81 6.10 -30.21
C TYR A 458 -5.09 4.78 -29.97
N PHE A 459 -4.83 4.01 -31.04
CA PHE A 459 -4.05 2.79 -30.98
C PHE A 459 -2.72 2.96 -31.73
N MET A 460 -1.61 2.64 -31.05
CA MET A 460 -0.26 2.67 -31.61
C MET A 460 0.14 4.02 -32.23
N LEU A 461 -0.15 5.11 -31.53
CA LEU A 461 0.23 6.45 -31.93
C LEU A 461 1.75 6.64 -31.76
N ASN A 462 2.41 7.21 -32.78
CA ASN A 462 3.77 7.70 -32.60
C ASN A 462 3.77 9.00 -31.74
N ARG A 463 4.96 9.48 -31.35
CA ARG A 463 5.11 10.65 -30.49
C ARG A 463 4.44 11.91 -31.05
N GLU A 464 4.58 12.15 -32.36
CA GLU A 464 4.03 13.34 -33.01
C GLU A 464 2.49 13.29 -33.03
N THR A 465 1.94 12.15 -33.43
CA THR A 465 0.47 11.97 -33.46
C THR A 465 -0.10 12.01 -32.04
N TYR A 466 0.58 11.44 -31.05
CA TYR A 466 0.20 11.56 -29.64
C TYR A 466 0.15 13.04 -29.20
N ARG A 467 1.20 13.80 -29.46
CA ARG A 467 1.28 15.23 -29.14
C ARG A 467 0.16 16.04 -29.79
N LEU A 468 -0.15 15.75 -31.04
CA LEU A 468 -1.23 16.41 -31.75
C LEU A 468 -2.61 16.06 -31.16
N SER A 469 -2.78 14.83 -30.70
CA SER A 469 -4.06 14.34 -30.13
C SER A 469 -4.31 14.82 -28.70
N PHE A 470 -3.25 14.93 -27.89
CA PHE A 470 -3.37 15.21 -26.44
C PHE A 470 -2.75 16.53 -26.00
N GLY A 471 -2.02 17.22 -26.91
CA GLY A 471 -1.38 18.50 -26.64
C GLY A 471 -0.13 18.43 -25.73
N ASP A 472 0.32 17.24 -25.34
CA ASP A 472 1.48 17.02 -24.50
C ASP A 472 2.65 16.48 -25.32
N ASP A 473 3.88 16.76 -24.89
CA ASP A 473 5.09 16.14 -25.43
C ASP A 473 5.58 15.08 -24.44
N PRO A 474 5.37 13.78 -24.72
CA PRO A 474 5.87 12.74 -23.84
C PRO A 474 7.40 12.81 -23.81
N LYS A 475 7.98 13.04 -22.62
CA LYS A 475 9.42 13.06 -22.39
C LYS A 475 10.01 11.64 -22.43
N VAL A 476 9.87 10.95 -23.55
CA VAL A 476 10.53 9.65 -23.78
C VAL A 476 11.60 9.89 -24.82
N GLU A 477 12.85 9.76 -24.42
CA GLU A 477 14.01 10.15 -25.25
C GLU A 477 14.15 9.35 -26.55
N ASP A 478 13.50 8.18 -26.66
CA ASP A 478 13.67 7.24 -27.76
C ASP A 478 12.42 7.05 -28.64
N CYS A 479 11.44 7.96 -28.59
CA CYS A 479 10.33 7.94 -29.55
C CYS A 479 10.73 8.64 -30.83
N ASP A 480 11.59 8.00 -31.61
CA ASP A 480 11.99 8.55 -32.89
C ASP A 480 10.89 8.46 -33.96
N ASP A 481 11.02 9.33 -34.97
CA ASP A 481 10.20 9.47 -36.17
C ASP A 481 9.92 8.13 -36.88
N TYR A 482 9.08 7.29 -36.30
CA TYR A 482 8.60 6.16 -37.06
C TYR A 482 7.43 6.61 -37.93
N ASN A 483 7.71 6.60 -39.19
CA ASN A 483 6.76 6.81 -40.24
C ASN A 483 5.43 6.14 -39.92
N GLN A 484 4.47 6.98 -39.59
CA GLN A 484 3.05 6.69 -39.76
C GLN A 484 2.66 5.28 -39.36
N THR A 485 2.05 5.19 -38.23
CA THR A 485 1.34 4.04 -37.69
C THR A 485 0.97 3.01 -38.77
N PHE A 486 1.23 1.76 -38.51
CA PHE A 486 0.75 0.64 -39.34
C PHE A 486 -0.73 0.79 -39.71
N LEU A 487 -1.52 1.40 -38.85
CA LEU A 487 -2.93 1.70 -39.07
C LEU A 487 -3.18 2.87 -40.04
N TYR A 488 -2.27 3.84 -40.10
CA TYR A 488 -2.47 5.01 -40.96
C TYR A 488 -2.43 4.66 -42.44
N GLN A 489 -1.69 3.64 -42.84
CA GLN A 489 -1.70 3.15 -44.21
C GLN A 489 -2.99 2.41 -44.62
N ALA A 490 -3.78 1.96 -43.65
CA ALA A 490 -5.03 1.26 -43.85
C ALA A 490 -6.29 2.17 -43.80
N TYR A 491 -6.15 3.37 -43.28
CA TYR A 491 -7.25 4.34 -43.13
C TYR A 491 -7.03 5.54 -44.05
N SER A 492 -8.12 6.02 -44.66
CA SER A 492 -8.09 7.03 -45.72
C SER A 492 -7.49 8.38 -45.29
N LYS A 493 -6.94 9.12 -46.27
CA LYS A 493 -6.43 10.50 -46.12
C LYS A 493 -7.41 11.49 -45.45
N ASP A 494 -8.71 11.15 -45.41
CA ASP A 494 -9.76 11.99 -44.83
C ASP A 494 -9.68 12.06 -43.29
N ILE A 495 -9.24 10.97 -42.64
CA ILE A 495 -9.06 10.95 -41.18
C ILE A 495 -7.84 11.77 -40.75
N GLU A 496 -6.78 11.76 -41.57
CA GLU A 496 -5.58 12.59 -41.34
C GLU A 496 -5.95 14.08 -41.31
N ALA A 497 -6.71 14.49 -42.33
CA ALA A 497 -7.17 15.86 -42.45
C ALA A 497 -8.06 16.28 -41.27
N GLU A 498 -8.90 15.38 -40.75
CA GLU A 498 -9.79 15.65 -39.62
C GLU A 498 -9.02 15.78 -38.30
N VAL A 499 -8.05 14.89 -38.02
CA VAL A 499 -7.19 14.95 -36.82
C VAL A 499 -6.36 16.22 -36.83
N VAL A 500 -5.72 16.56 -37.95
CA VAL A 500 -4.94 17.79 -38.12
C VAL A 500 -5.83 19.04 -38.01
N ALA A 501 -7.03 19.01 -38.57
CA ALA A 501 -7.97 20.12 -38.48
C ALA A 501 -8.46 20.37 -37.05
N GLN A 502 -8.76 19.30 -36.28
CA GLN A 502 -9.18 19.43 -34.88
C GLN A 502 -8.02 19.90 -33.98
N ALA A 503 -6.81 19.40 -34.19
CA ALA A 503 -5.63 19.87 -33.47
C ALA A 503 -5.34 21.36 -33.80
N SER A 504 -5.43 21.75 -35.07
CA SER A 504 -5.25 23.13 -35.51
C SER A 504 -6.35 24.08 -35.00
N ALA A 505 -7.60 23.64 -34.93
CA ALA A 505 -8.70 24.42 -34.36
C ALA A 505 -8.49 24.71 -32.86
N SER A 506 -8.00 23.72 -32.10
CA SER A 506 -7.66 23.90 -30.68
C SER A 506 -6.50 24.90 -30.49
N PHE A 507 -5.56 24.99 -31.43
CA PHE A 507 -4.47 25.96 -31.43
C PHE A 507 -4.94 27.38 -31.79
N THR A 508 -5.91 27.53 -32.67
CA THR A 508 -6.40 28.84 -33.13
C THR A 508 -7.34 29.52 -32.16
N GLU A 509 -8.01 28.81 -31.29
CA GLU A 509 -8.92 29.39 -30.29
C GLU A 509 -8.23 30.07 -29.09
N GLY A 510 -6.91 30.14 -29.07
CA GLY A 510 -6.15 30.92 -28.08
C GLY A 510 -6.29 30.42 -26.64
N LYS A 511 -6.78 29.22 -26.43
CA LYS A 511 -6.77 28.56 -25.11
C LYS A 511 -5.34 28.18 -24.78
N LYS A 512 -4.67 29.04 -24.04
CA LYS A 512 -3.38 28.76 -23.42
C LYS A 512 -3.58 27.58 -22.48
N LEU A 513 -3.29 26.38 -22.95
CA LEU A 513 -3.10 25.23 -22.09
C LEU A 513 -1.82 25.50 -21.28
N VAL A 514 -1.98 25.84 -20.01
CA VAL A 514 -0.83 25.97 -19.09
C VAL A 514 -0.46 24.55 -18.70
N TYR A 515 0.60 24.04 -19.31
CA TYR A 515 1.15 22.75 -18.95
C TYR A 515 1.91 22.88 -17.64
N ALA A 516 1.56 22.08 -16.64
CA ALA A 516 2.47 21.80 -15.54
C ALA A 516 3.63 20.94 -16.08
N GLU A 517 4.85 21.24 -15.68
CA GLU A 517 6.00 20.39 -16.01
C GLU A 517 5.74 18.96 -15.54
N VAL A 518 5.86 18.01 -16.46
CA VAL A 518 5.82 16.59 -16.12
C VAL A 518 7.10 16.28 -15.35
N GLN A 519 6.99 16.07 -14.05
CA GLN A 519 8.12 15.59 -13.26
C GLN A 519 8.34 14.10 -13.52
N PRO A 520 9.60 13.62 -13.59
CA PRO A 520 9.92 12.20 -13.66
C PRO A 520 9.30 11.48 -12.47
N ILE A 521 8.83 10.25 -12.69
CA ILE A 521 8.26 9.39 -11.62
C ILE A 521 9.21 9.27 -10.42
N GLU A 522 10.53 9.27 -10.66
CA GLU A 522 11.57 9.24 -9.63
C GLU A 522 11.54 10.46 -8.68
N GLU A 523 11.16 11.65 -9.16
CA GLU A 523 11.01 12.83 -8.29
C GLU A 523 9.68 12.82 -7.51
N LEU A 524 8.65 12.14 -8.03
CA LEU A 524 7.38 11.91 -7.31
C LEU A 524 7.52 10.84 -6.21
N MET A 525 8.56 10.00 -6.29
CA MET A 525 8.84 8.95 -5.29
C MET A 525 9.31 9.49 -3.94
N ASP A 526 9.80 10.71 -3.86
CA ASP A 526 10.22 11.36 -2.61
C ASP A 526 9.07 12.05 -1.84
N ALA A 527 7.95 12.25 -2.49
CA ALA A 527 6.73 12.73 -1.86
C ALA A 527 5.83 11.55 -1.50
N SER A 528 5.08 11.67 -0.43
CA SER A 528 4.11 10.68 0.12
C SER A 528 3.09 10.13 -0.92
N TYR A 529 3.22 10.45 -2.18
CA TYR A 529 2.37 10.09 -3.32
C TYR A 529 2.91 8.93 -4.17
N ALA A 530 4.13 8.47 -3.91
CA ALA A 530 4.76 7.36 -4.66
C ALA A 530 3.99 6.02 -4.56
N TYR A 531 3.08 5.91 -3.60
CA TYR A 531 2.31 4.69 -3.34
C TYR A 531 1.18 4.41 -4.34
N VAL A 532 0.85 5.37 -5.20
CA VAL A 532 -0.28 5.23 -6.15
C VAL A 532 0.20 4.72 -7.51
N LEU A 533 1.49 4.83 -7.82
CA LEU A 533 1.97 4.67 -9.20
C LEU A 533 2.54 3.29 -9.54
N ASP A 534 2.71 2.40 -8.57
CA ASP A 534 3.27 1.06 -8.79
C ASP A 534 2.19 -0.04 -8.69
N PHE A 535 1.08 0.15 -9.40
CA PHE A 535 0.04 -0.86 -9.58
C PHE A 535 0.36 -1.75 -10.80
N ALA A 536 1.46 -2.48 -10.71
CA ALA A 536 1.73 -3.55 -11.65
C ALA A 536 1.13 -4.86 -11.17
#